data_fcf1e3ed35694b6dfe8c9e092298ba72
#
_entry.id   fcf1e3ed35694b6dfe8c9e092298ba72
#
_cell.length_a   1.000
_cell.length_b   1.000
_cell.length_c   1.000
_cell.angle_alpha   90.00
_cell.angle_beta   90.00
_cell.angle_gamma   90.00
#
_symmetry.space_group_name_H-M   'P 1'
#
loop_
_entity.id
_entity.type
_entity.pdbx_description
1 polymer ?
#
loop_
_entity_poly.entity_id
_entity_poly.type
_entity_poly.pdbx_seq_one_letter_code
_entity_poly.pdbx_strand_id
1 'polypeptide(L)'
;MKLYQISAALVISLAASGPALADDAADTDAPAIIVTGHMDGYRTVETNSGTKTNTPILDVPQSISVVTSQQIADQQVRSVADLVRYIPGVSAGQGEGNRDQVTLRGNNTTADFFVDGLRDDVQYFRSFYNIDRVEVHKGANAMVFGRGGGGGVINRITKGAIADQNLYEATVSLDTFGSYYGSADVNIALGSAALRVNGFYEDLNNHRDAFSGERYAVNPTVAAELGNTRMELGYEYVRDSRVADRGIPSAFAGTIADPAGPARGFRDTFFGKRDFNDSDFEAHVLRFRSESRLSENLTFKTQALYGDYDKSYSNVFAATAIGGTAAAPTIGIEAYIDPTKRQTYIGQANLEWRISTGSFEHLLLFGGEITGQNSRNERINGFFSPTVLSSANRRSTVALTDPLIVPPIFFVSGPTGNSNRNVRSNLDQVSA
;
A
#
# COMPACT_ATOMS: atom_id res chain seq x y z
N MET A 1 21.71 29.18 -19.44
CA MET A 1 20.31 29.51 -19.08
C MET A 1 19.52 28.24 -19.35
N LYS A 2 19.46 27.32 -18.37
CA LYS A 2 18.75 26.04 -18.51
C LYS A 2 17.29 26.30 -18.18
N LEU A 3 16.40 26.06 -19.16
CA LEU A 3 14.96 26.08 -18.96
C LEU A 3 14.60 24.97 -17.94
N TYR A 4 13.98 25.37 -16.85
CA TYR A 4 13.27 24.44 -15.99
C TYR A 4 12.06 23.90 -16.76
N GLN A 5 12.11 22.62 -17.12
CA GLN A 5 10.94 21.94 -17.66
C GLN A 5 9.95 21.77 -16.51
N ILE A 6 8.86 22.52 -16.58
CA ILE A 6 7.69 22.33 -15.73
C ILE A 6 6.96 21.10 -16.29
N SER A 7 6.96 20.01 -15.53
CA SER A 7 6.18 18.82 -15.88
C SER A 7 4.70 19.17 -15.73
N ALA A 8 4.03 19.44 -16.84
CA ALA A 8 2.58 19.54 -16.88
C ALA A 8 2.02 18.14 -17.13
N ALA A 9 1.41 17.52 -16.12
CA ALA A 9 0.59 16.33 -16.31
C ALA A 9 -0.75 16.77 -16.91
N LEU A 10 -1.10 16.26 -18.09
CA LEU A 10 -2.41 16.47 -18.69
C LEU A 10 -3.35 15.36 -18.15
N VAL A 11 -4.32 15.74 -17.32
CA VAL A 11 -5.39 14.86 -16.85
C VAL A 11 -6.64 15.13 -17.66
N ILE A 12 -7.14 14.12 -18.35
CA ILE A 12 -8.44 14.14 -19.00
C ILE A 12 -9.35 13.22 -18.19
N SER A 13 -10.24 13.81 -17.39
CA SER A 13 -11.32 13.07 -16.73
C SER A 13 -12.55 13.10 -17.62
N LEU A 14 -12.93 11.98 -18.19
CA LEU A 14 -14.21 11.83 -18.88
C LEU A 14 -15.24 11.31 -17.87
N ALA A 15 -16.00 12.22 -17.27
CA ALA A 15 -17.22 11.87 -16.55
C ALA A 15 -18.35 11.81 -17.59
N ALA A 16 -18.74 10.61 -17.98
CA ALA A 16 -19.95 10.42 -18.78
C ALA A 16 -21.15 10.38 -17.85
N SER A 17 -21.72 11.54 -17.50
CA SER A 17 -23.01 11.60 -16.84
C SER A 17 -24.11 11.28 -17.85
N GLY A 18 -24.61 10.05 -17.82
CA GLY A 18 -25.87 9.71 -18.46
C GLY A 18 -27.03 10.43 -17.79
N PRO A 19 -28.12 10.78 -18.52
CA PRO A 19 -29.27 11.44 -17.89
C PRO A 19 -29.90 10.49 -16.87
N ALA A 20 -29.88 10.88 -15.60
CA ALA A 20 -30.65 10.22 -14.56
C ALA A 20 -32.12 10.52 -14.83
N LEU A 21 -32.86 9.52 -15.28
CA LEU A 21 -34.32 9.55 -15.21
C LEU A 21 -34.69 9.35 -13.74
N ALA A 22 -35.06 10.44 -13.08
CA ALA A 22 -35.66 10.36 -11.76
C ALA A 22 -37.04 9.71 -11.93
N ASP A 23 -37.19 8.48 -11.46
CA ASP A 23 -38.47 7.87 -11.24
C ASP A 23 -38.86 8.12 -9.78
N ASP A 24 -39.98 8.81 -9.57
CA ASP A 24 -40.58 9.05 -8.26
C ASP A 24 -41.08 7.72 -7.70
N ALA A 25 -40.24 7.01 -6.96
CA ALA A 25 -40.61 5.83 -6.21
C ALA A 25 -40.74 6.16 -4.72
N ALA A 26 -41.92 5.84 -4.21
CA ALA A 26 -42.38 6.06 -2.87
C ALA A 26 -41.40 5.73 -1.77
N ASP A 27 -41.33 6.67 -0.83
CA ASP A 27 -40.75 6.61 0.49
C ASP A 27 -41.16 5.33 1.24
N THR A 28 -40.32 4.33 1.26
CA THR A 28 -40.37 3.24 2.23
C THR A 28 -39.16 3.39 3.14
N ASP A 29 -39.41 3.89 4.34
CA ASP A 29 -38.49 4.06 5.46
C ASP A 29 -37.86 2.72 5.90
N ALA A 30 -36.96 2.17 5.10
CA ALA A 30 -36.00 1.19 5.52
C ALA A 30 -34.65 1.94 5.66
N PRO A 31 -34.12 2.12 6.89
CA PRO A 31 -32.85 2.80 7.04
C PRO A 31 -31.76 1.99 6.30
N ALA A 32 -31.20 2.61 5.27
CA ALA A 32 -30.11 2.04 4.50
C ALA A 32 -28.94 1.65 5.41
N ILE A 33 -28.41 0.45 5.23
CA ILE A 33 -27.17 0.05 5.87
C ILE A 33 -26.03 0.77 5.15
N ILE A 34 -25.64 1.93 5.68
CA ILE A 34 -24.56 2.74 5.11
C ILE A 34 -23.25 2.23 5.71
N VAL A 35 -22.48 1.48 4.95
CA VAL A 35 -21.15 0.97 5.35
C VAL A 35 -20.04 2.02 5.17
N THR A 36 -20.33 3.11 4.45
CA THR A 36 -19.39 4.19 4.16
C THR A 36 -19.67 5.40 5.03
N GLY A 37 -18.62 5.94 5.67
CA GLY A 37 -18.73 7.23 6.37
C GLY A 37 -19.21 8.31 5.40
N HIS A 38 -20.04 9.22 5.88
CA HIS A 38 -20.56 10.33 5.06
C HIS A 38 -19.39 11.26 4.68
N MET A 39 -19.09 11.37 3.39
CA MET A 39 -18.02 12.23 2.87
C MET A 39 -18.63 13.35 2.03
N ASP A 40 -18.15 14.57 2.25
CA ASP A 40 -18.49 15.74 1.45
C ASP A 40 -17.18 16.40 0.96
N GLY A 41 -16.83 16.13 -0.28
CA GLY A 41 -15.58 16.59 -0.87
C GLY A 41 -14.36 16.07 -0.10
N TYR A 42 -13.61 16.97 0.55
CA TYR A 42 -12.41 16.64 1.34
C TYR A 42 -12.71 16.39 2.82
N ARG A 43 -13.96 16.39 3.23
CA ARG A 43 -14.37 16.24 4.63
C ARG A 43 -15.05 14.92 4.86
N THR A 44 -14.64 14.23 5.93
CA THR A 44 -15.39 13.12 6.51
C THR A 44 -15.88 13.50 7.90
N VAL A 45 -17.06 13.03 8.28
CA VAL A 45 -17.67 13.35 9.57
C VAL A 45 -17.58 12.20 10.56
N GLU A 46 -17.34 10.98 10.08
CA GLU A 46 -17.30 9.79 10.91
C GLU A 46 -16.27 8.77 10.40
N THR A 47 -15.86 7.87 11.27
CA THR A 47 -14.96 6.73 10.96
C THR A 47 -15.41 5.50 11.73
N ASN A 48 -15.20 4.34 11.17
CA ASN A 48 -15.42 3.05 11.83
C ASN A 48 -14.13 2.31 12.19
N SER A 49 -13.00 2.70 11.64
CA SER A 49 -11.74 1.98 11.89
C SER A 49 -11.07 2.36 13.20
N GLY A 50 -11.30 3.58 13.69
CA GLY A 50 -10.72 4.05 14.96
C GLY A 50 -11.29 3.40 16.21
N THR A 51 -12.54 2.95 16.16
CA THR A 51 -13.28 2.37 17.30
C THR A 51 -13.95 1.05 16.97
N LYS A 52 -13.87 0.59 15.71
CA LYS A 52 -14.62 -0.55 15.12
C LYS A 52 -16.15 -0.35 15.13
N THR A 53 -16.62 0.83 15.50
CA THR A 53 -18.01 1.26 15.46
C THR A 53 -18.10 2.57 14.69
N ASN A 54 -19.27 2.87 14.09
CA ASN A 54 -19.46 4.14 13.39
C ASN A 54 -19.47 5.28 14.40
N THR A 55 -18.40 6.05 14.44
CA THR A 55 -18.16 7.08 15.47
C THR A 55 -17.85 8.42 14.80
N PRO A 56 -18.52 9.53 15.22
CA PRO A 56 -18.14 10.85 14.77
C PRO A 56 -16.65 11.11 14.99
N ILE A 57 -15.97 11.66 14.00
CA ILE A 57 -14.49 11.79 14.06
C ILE A 57 -14.03 12.67 15.23
N LEU A 58 -14.88 13.59 15.67
CA LEU A 58 -14.63 14.47 16.82
C LEU A 58 -14.68 13.71 18.17
N ASP A 59 -15.38 12.57 18.21
CA ASP A 59 -15.54 11.76 19.41
C ASP A 59 -14.51 10.62 19.48
N VAL A 60 -13.69 10.45 18.44
CA VAL A 60 -12.62 9.45 18.44
C VAL A 60 -11.41 9.99 19.19
N PRO A 61 -10.98 9.37 20.31
CA PRO A 61 -9.90 9.87 21.15
C PRO A 61 -8.49 9.57 20.55
N GLN A 62 -8.34 9.81 19.26
CA GLN A 62 -7.11 9.54 18.51
C GLN A 62 -6.84 10.64 17.49
N SER A 63 -5.55 10.80 17.14
CA SER A 63 -5.16 11.71 16.05
C SER A 63 -5.30 11.01 14.71
N ILE A 64 -6.38 11.30 13.99
CA ILE A 64 -6.68 10.71 12.68
C ILE A 64 -6.55 11.79 11.60
N SER A 65 -5.99 11.42 10.46
CA SER A 65 -6.10 12.17 9.20
C SER A 65 -6.80 11.29 8.19
N VAL A 66 -7.82 11.83 7.52
CA VAL A 66 -8.55 11.12 6.46
C VAL A 66 -8.26 11.80 5.14
N VAL A 67 -7.96 11.01 4.12
CA VAL A 67 -7.82 11.43 2.72
C VAL A 67 -8.95 10.76 1.95
N THR A 68 -9.88 11.55 1.44
CA THR A 68 -11.09 11.08 0.76
C THR A 68 -10.83 10.66 -0.68
N SER A 69 -11.76 9.92 -1.30
CA SER A 69 -11.70 9.58 -2.74
C SER A 69 -11.56 10.81 -3.64
N GLN A 70 -12.28 11.89 -3.33
CA GLN A 70 -12.17 13.15 -4.05
C GLN A 70 -10.75 13.74 -3.95
N GLN A 71 -10.17 13.74 -2.75
CA GLN A 71 -8.81 14.22 -2.55
C GLN A 71 -7.77 13.32 -3.22
N ILE A 72 -7.96 11.99 -3.21
CA ILE A 72 -7.14 11.02 -3.94
C ILE A 72 -7.15 11.35 -5.44
N ALA A 73 -8.32 11.59 -6.01
CA ALA A 73 -8.49 11.93 -7.42
C ALA A 73 -7.86 13.28 -7.79
N ASP A 74 -8.18 14.35 -7.05
CA ASP A 74 -7.74 15.72 -7.34
C ASP A 74 -6.22 15.90 -7.17
N GLN A 75 -5.62 15.20 -6.20
CA GLN A 75 -4.18 15.21 -5.97
C GLN A 75 -3.43 14.11 -6.73
N GLN A 76 -4.15 13.28 -7.50
CA GLN A 76 -3.59 12.14 -8.26
C GLN A 76 -2.70 11.25 -7.39
N VAL A 77 -3.21 10.89 -6.20
CA VAL A 77 -2.51 10.00 -5.27
C VAL A 77 -2.44 8.58 -5.86
N ARG A 78 -1.23 8.13 -6.23
CA ARG A 78 -1.00 6.81 -6.83
C ARG A 78 -0.11 5.92 -5.98
N SER A 79 0.58 6.51 -5.01
CA SER A 79 1.53 5.83 -4.12
C SER A 79 1.34 6.26 -2.68
N VAL A 80 1.86 5.47 -1.75
CA VAL A 80 1.93 5.86 -0.34
C VAL A 80 2.78 7.12 -0.15
N ALA A 81 3.81 7.32 -0.97
CA ALA A 81 4.64 8.52 -0.93
C ALA A 81 3.83 9.79 -1.29
N ASP A 82 2.92 9.71 -2.28
CA ASP A 82 2.03 10.83 -2.61
C ASP A 82 1.03 11.08 -1.49
N LEU A 83 0.43 10.01 -0.95
CA LEU A 83 -0.54 10.09 0.14
C LEU A 83 0.01 10.85 1.34
N VAL A 84 1.22 10.50 1.79
CA VAL A 84 1.77 11.04 3.04
C VAL A 84 2.38 12.43 2.91
N ARG A 85 2.51 12.95 1.69
CA ARG A 85 3.15 14.26 1.39
C ARG A 85 2.56 15.41 2.19
N TYR A 86 1.26 15.37 2.45
CA TYR A 86 0.54 16.43 3.15
C TYR A 86 -0.01 15.99 4.53
N ILE A 87 0.43 14.83 5.03
CA ILE A 87 -0.02 14.33 6.34
C ILE A 87 1.02 14.69 7.41
N PRO A 88 0.70 15.60 8.36
CA PRO A 88 1.64 15.99 9.41
C PRO A 88 2.08 14.80 10.27
N GLY A 89 3.40 14.71 10.55
CA GLY A 89 3.99 13.66 11.37
C GLY A 89 4.18 12.33 10.67
N VAL A 90 4.04 12.31 9.32
CA VAL A 90 4.30 11.13 8.48
C VAL A 90 5.24 11.52 7.34
N SER A 91 6.19 10.67 7.04
CA SER A 91 7.07 10.81 5.88
C SER A 91 7.28 9.48 5.18
N ALA A 92 7.46 9.53 3.86
CA ALA A 92 7.83 8.36 3.08
C ALA A 92 9.32 8.07 3.20
N GLY A 93 9.67 6.79 3.21
CA GLY A 93 11.04 6.29 3.09
C GLY A 93 11.30 5.72 1.70
N GLN A 94 12.53 5.27 1.49
CA GLN A 94 12.99 4.71 0.21
C GLN A 94 12.38 3.31 -0.09
N GLY A 95 12.09 2.51 0.95
CA GLY A 95 11.55 1.16 0.79
C GLY A 95 12.46 0.20 0.02
N GLU A 96 13.76 0.47 -0.05
CA GLU A 96 14.76 -0.28 -0.86
C GLU A 96 14.41 -0.39 -2.35
N GLY A 97 13.52 0.51 -2.85
CA GLY A 97 13.07 0.50 -4.24
C GLY A 97 12.13 -0.66 -4.62
N ASN A 98 11.54 -1.35 -3.62
CA ASN A 98 10.67 -2.51 -3.87
C ASN A 98 9.43 -2.59 -2.98
N ARG A 99 9.20 -1.61 -2.09
CA ARG A 99 8.07 -1.58 -1.16
C ARG A 99 7.80 -0.21 -0.60
N ASP A 100 6.60 -0.01 -0.09
CA ASP A 100 6.30 1.14 0.73
C ASP A 100 7.04 1.09 2.07
N GLN A 101 7.48 2.25 2.51
CA GLN A 101 8.08 2.49 3.82
C GLN A 101 7.65 3.86 4.30
N VAL A 102 7.21 3.95 5.53
CA VAL A 102 6.81 5.20 6.15
C VAL A 102 7.44 5.38 7.53
N THR A 103 7.60 6.63 7.94
CA THR A 103 7.95 6.98 9.30
C THR A 103 6.78 7.73 9.92
N LEU A 104 6.14 7.12 10.92
CA LEU A 104 5.00 7.65 11.64
C LEU A 104 5.46 8.12 13.02
N ARG A 105 5.41 9.44 13.28
CA ARG A 105 5.87 10.04 14.56
C ARG A 105 7.25 9.54 14.99
N GLY A 106 8.20 9.45 14.05
CA GLY A 106 9.57 8.98 14.29
C GLY A 106 9.75 7.46 14.27
N ASN A 107 8.67 6.68 14.17
CA ASN A 107 8.72 5.22 14.10
C ASN A 107 8.71 4.76 12.64
N ASN A 108 9.81 4.17 12.18
CA ASN A 108 9.94 3.67 10.81
C ASN A 108 9.29 2.29 10.68
N THR A 109 8.46 2.09 9.65
CA THR A 109 7.74 0.84 9.44
C THR A 109 7.54 0.52 7.96
N THR A 110 7.47 -0.77 7.66
CA THR A 110 7.06 -1.34 6.37
C THR A 110 5.86 -2.29 6.53
N ALA A 111 5.28 -2.39 7.73
CA ALA A 111 4.33 -3.42 8.11
C ALA A 111 3.03 -2.87 8.76
N ASP A 112 2.96 -1.57 9.05
CA ASP A 112 1.79 -0.98 9.72
C ASP A 112 0.76 -0.45 8.71
N PHE A 113 0.47 -1.29 7.72
CA PHE A 113 -0.55 -1.07 6.70
C PHE A 113 -1.73 -2.01 6.92
N PHE A 114 -2.92 -1.48 6.61
CA PHE A 114 -4.19 -2.20 6.74
C PHE A 114 -5.06 -1.95 5.51
N VAL A 115 -5.98 -2.86 5.26
CA VAL A 115 -7.05 -2.75 4.28
C VAL A 115 -8.36 -3.15 4.94
N ASP A 116 -9.36 -2.27 4.92
CA ASP A 116 -10.67 -2.45 5.57
C ASP A 116 -10.55 -2.85 7.07
N GLY A 117 -9.50 -2.36 7.75
CA GLY A 117 -9.20 -2.69 9.14
C GLY A 117 -8.49 -4.04 9.35
N LEU A 118 -8.27 -4.82 8.30
CA LEU A 118 -7.50 -6.07 8.33
C LEU A 118 -6.04 -5.81 7.95
N ARG A 119 -5.13 -6.54 8.58
CA ARG A 119 -3.68 -6.35 8.38
C ARG A 119 -3.22 -6.67 6.97
N ASP A 120 -2.44 -5.76 6.37
CA ASP A 120 -1.77 -5.87 5.08
C ASP A 120 -0.27 -5.55 5.26
N ASP A 121 0.48 -6.47 5.88
CA ASP A 121 1.89 -6.30 6.20
C ASP A 121 2.86 -6.90 5.16
N VAL A 122 2.35 -7.28 3.99
CA VAL A 122 3.17 -7.70 2.86
C VAL A 122 3.96 -6.51 2.31
N GLN A 123 5.20 -6.74 1.92
CA GLN A 123 6.10 -5.69 1.43
C GLN A 123 5.98 -5.51 -0.08
N TYR A 124 5.17 -4.55 -0.53
CA TYR A 124 4.96 -4.18 -1.94
C TYR A 124 4.59 -2.70 -2.06
N PHE A 125 4.46 -2.19 -3.28
CA PHE A 125 3.94 -0.85 -3.54
C PHE A 125 2.42 -0.87 -3.69
N ARG A 126 1.72 -0.18 -2.80
CA ARG A 126 0.26 -0.12 -2.74
C ARG A 126 -0.28 0.91 -3.72
N SER A 127 -1.30 0.52 -4.47
CA SER A 127 -2.06 1.40 -5.37
C SER A 127 -3.34 1.93 -4.69
N PHE A 128 -3.96 2.95 -5.30
CA PHE A 128 -5.13 3.64 -4.75
C PHE A 128 -6.34 3.65 -5.70
N TYR A 129 -6.31 2.91 -6.79
CA TYR A 129 -7.35 2.89 -7.83
C TYR A 129 -8.72 2.42 -7.31
N ASN A 130 -8.73 1.50 -6.35
CA ASN A 130 -9.91 0.90 -5.75
C ASN A 130 -10.18 1.38 -4.31
N ILE A 131 -9.62 2.54 -3.94
CA ILE A 131 -9.68 3.06 -2.56
C ILE A 131 -10.72 4.18 -2.47
N ASP A 132 -11.64 4.03 -1.54
CA ASP A 132 -12.67 5.02 -1.19
C ASP A 132 -12.08 6.14 -0.32
N ARG A 133 -11.31 5.77 0.70
CA ARG A 133 -10.57 6.71 1.54
C ARG A 133 -9.39 6.04 2.22
N VAL A 134 -8.51 6.85 2.73
CA VAL A 134 -7.41 6.39 3.59
C VAL A 134 -7.48 7.08 4.94
N GLU A 135 -7.38 6.31 5.99
CA GLU A 135 -7.33 6.78 7.36
C GLU A 135 -5.94 6.55 7.94
N VAL A 136 -5.28 7.64 8.35
CA VAL A 136 -3.96 7.59 8.97
C VAL A 136 -4.10 7.85 10.46
N HIS A 137 -4.04 6.80 11.25
CA HIS A 137 -4.11 6.84 12.70
C HIS A 137 -2.72 7.03 13.28
N LYS A 138 -2.49 8.11 14.02
CA LYS A 138 -1.18 8.50 14.54
C LYS A 138 -1.09 8.27 16.03
N GLY A 139 -0.09 7.48 16.46
CA GLY A 139 0.14 7.10 17.85
C GLY A 139 -0.13 5.62 18.10
N ALA A 140 -0.28 5.24 19.37
CA ALA A 140 -0.50 3.85 19.77
C ALA A 140 -1.91 3.38 19.41
N ASN A 141 -2.02 2.45 18.47
CA ASN A 141 -3.29 1.92 17.93
C ASN A 141 -3.44 0.40 18.14
N ALA A 142 -2.58 -0.21 18.95
CA ALA A 142 -2.54 -1.66 19.12
C ALA A 142 -3.84 -2.26 19.70
N MET A 143 -4.62 -1.50 20.44
CA MET A 143 -5.91 -1.97 20.99
C MET A 143 -6.95 -2.22 19.89
N VAL A 144 -6.89 -1.48 18.78
CA VAL A 144 -7.85 -1.58 17.67
C VAL A 144 -7.30 -2.43 16.54
N PHE A 145 -6.03 -2.25 16.21
CA PHE A 145 -5.38 -2.86 15.05
C PHE A 145 -4.47 -4.05 15.39
N GLY A 146 -4.40 -4.43 16.67
CA GLY A 146 -3.56 -5.54 17.13
C GLY A 146 -2.07 -5.19 17.17
N ARG A 147 -1.20 -6.18 16.98
CA ARG A 147 0.26 -6.03 17.07
C ARG A 147 0.80 -4.98 16.09
N GLY A 148 1.84 -4.26 16.47
CA GLY A 148 2.44 -3.17 15.71
C GLY A 148 1.76 -1.83 15.98
N GLY A 149 1.91 -0.88 15.07
CA GLY A 149 1.25 0.43 15.16
C GLY A 149 1.75 1.35 16.28
N GLY A 150 3.00 1.17 16.74
CA GLY A 150 3.56 2.02 17.81
C GLY A 150 3.67 3.50 17.45
N GLY A 151 3.93 3.82 16.18
CA GLY A 151 3.91 5.18 15.64
C GLY A 151 2.58 5.57 15.02
N GLY A 152 1.78 4.58 14.64
CA GLY A 152 0.51 4.72 13.94
C GLY A 152 0.30 3.65 12.88
N VAL A 153 -0.82 3.72 12.17
CA VAL A 153 -1.16 2.81 11.07
C VAL A 153 -1.76 3.58 9.90
N ILE A 154 -1.63 3.03 8.70
CA ILE A 154 -2.29 3.51 7.48
C ILE A 154 -3.32 2.46 7.07
N ASN A 155 -4.60 2.81 7.16
CA ASN A 155 -5.71 1.94 6.80
C ASN A 155 -6.37 2.44 5.50
N ARG A 156 -6.39 1.60 4.47
CA ARG A 156 -7.05 1.84 3.19
C ARG A 156 -8.44 1.23 3.23
N ILE A 157 -9.46 2.00 2.93
CA ILE A 157 -10.84 1.53 2.82
C ILE A 157 -11.16 1.33 1.35
N THR A 158 -11.58 0.13 0.98
CA THR A 158 -11.86 -0.21 -0.41
C THR A 158 -13.23 0.29 -0.86
N LYS A 159 -13.35 0.60 -2.16
CA LYS A 159 -14.62 0.92 -2.80
C LYS A 159 -15.53 -0.31 -2.80
N GLY A 160 -16.72 -0.21 -2.22
CA GLY A 160 -17.75 -1.23 -2.26
C GLY A 160 -18.66 -1.11 -3.49
N ALA A 161 -19.38 -2.19 -3.83
CA ALA A 161 -20.42 -2.12 -4.84
C ALA A 161 -21.70 -1.47 -4.28
N ILE A 162 -22.36 -0.62 -5.08
CA ILE A 162 -23.47 0.27 -4.68
C ILE A 162 -24.73 -0.18 -5.38
N ALA A 163 -25.76 -0.57 -4.62
CA ALA A 163 -26.98 -1.21 -5.14
C ALA A 163 -27.99 -0.23 -5.76
N ASP A 164 -27.92 1.04 -5.41
CA ASP A 164 -28.92 2.06 -5.76
C ASP A 164 -28.50 3.01 -6.88
N GLN A 165 -27.26 2.89 -7.40
CA GLN A 165 -26.80 3.75 -8.49
C GLN A 165 -25.82 3.07 -9.44
N ASN A 166 -25.84 3.50 -10.70
CA ASN A 166 -24.79 3.18 -11.67
C ASN A 166 -23.72 4.27 -11.64
N LEU A 167 -22.44 3.86 -11.75
CA LEU A 167 -21.29 4.74 -11.82
C LEU A 167 -20.37 4.32 -12.96
N TYR A 168 -19.86 5.29 -13.70
CA TYR A 168 -18.91 5.07 -14.79
C TYR A 168 -17.85 6.17 -14.73
N GLU A 169 -16.65 5.82 -14.31
CA GLU A 169 -15.52 6.75 -14.23
C GLU A 169 -14.33 6.17 -14.98
N ALA A 170 -13.60 7.02 -15.69
CA ALA A 170 -12.34 6.67 -16.32
C ALA A 170 -11.35 7.84 -16.17
N THR A 171 -10.10 7.50 -15.91
CA THR A 171 -9.02 8.48 -15.80
C THR A 171 -7.87 8.06 -16.70
N VAL A 172 -7.33 9.02 -17.45
CA VAL A 172 -6.09 8.86 -18.24
C VAL A 172 -5.13 9.97 -17.87
N SER A 173 -3.87 9.64 -17.73
CA SER A 173 -2.83 10.60 -17.39
C SER A 173 -1.53 10.24 -18.10
N LEU A 174 -0.81 11.27 -18.55
CA LEU A 174 0.48 11.19 -19.21
C LEU A 174 1.44 12.15 -18.52
N ASP A 175 2.72 11.82 -18.50
CA ASP A 175 3.76 12.72 -18.02
C ASP A 175 4.86 12.94 -19.07
N THR A 176 5.78 13.86 -18.78
CA THR A 176 6.87 14.22 -19.68
C THR A 176 8.02 13.20 -19.71
N PHE A 177 7.97 12.17 -18.89
CA PHE A 177 8.93 11.06 -18.87
C PHE A 177 8.46 9.89 -19.73
N GLY A 178 7.26 10.00 -20.31
CA GLY A 178 6.65 8.96 -21.13
C GLY A 178 5.85 7.94 -20.33
N SER A 179 5.64 8.15 -19.02
CA SER A 179 4.72 7.31 -18.26
C SER A 179 3.28 7.59 -18.68
N TYR A 180 2.46 6.56 -18.66
CA TYR A 180 1.02 6.70 -18.83
C TYR A 180 0.26 5.85 -17.81
N TYR A 181 -0.88 6.38 -17.40
CA TYR A 181 -1.79 5.74 -16.45
C TYR A 181 -3.20 5.76 -17.00
N GLY A 182 -3.89 4.64 -16.91
CA GLY A 182 -5.31 4.54 -17.21
C GLY A 182 -6.02 3.77 -16.11
N SER A 183 -7.18 4.25 -15.65
CA SER A 183 -8.04 3.52 -14.71
C SER A 183 -9.51 3.63 -15.10
N ALA A 184 -10.28 2.63 -14.67
CA ALA A 184 -11.72 2.59 -14.80
C ALA A 184 -12.36 2.13 -13.49
N ASP A 185 -13.52 2.71 -13.18
CA ASP A 185 -14.39 2.36 -12.05
C ASP A 185 -15.82 2.30 -12.59
N VAL A 186 -16.37 1.09 -12.63
CA VAL A 186 -17.70 0.82 -13.17
C VAL A 186 -18.53 0.13 -12.10
N ASN A 187 -19.66 0.74 -11.72
CA ASN A 187 -20.64 0.15 -10.83
C ASN A 187 -21.98 -0.01 -11.55
N ILE A 188 -22.55 -1.20 -11.48
CA ILE A 188 -23.85 -1.56 -12.08
C ILE A 188 -24.78 -2.00 -10.96
N ALA A 189 -25.84 -1.23 -10.74
CA ALA A 189 -26.91 -1.55 -9.82
C ALA A 189 -27.86 -2.61 -10.44
N LEU A 190 -28.19 -3.63 -9.67
CA LEU A 190 -29.02 -4.78 -10.08
C LEU A 190 -30.19 -4.98 -9.10
N GLY A 191 -30.77 -3.91 -8.58
CA GLY A 191 -31.80 -3.93 -7.56
C GLY A 191 -31.22 -4.21 -6.18
N SER A 192 -31.48 -5.40 -5.59
CA SER A 192 -30.90 -5.78 -4.30
C SER A 192 -29.46 -6.27 -4.38
N ALA A 193 -28.83 -6.19 -5.55
CA ALA A 193 -27.44 -6.56 -5.78
C ALA A 193 -26.72 -5.49 -6.59
N ALA A 194 -25.39 -5.53 -6.59
CA ALA A 194 -24.56 -4.68 -7.44
C ALA A 194 -23.26 -5.40 -7.83
N LEU A 195 -22.73 -5.01 -8.98
CA LEU A 195 -21.40 -5.38 -9.43
C LEU A 195 -20.57 -4.09 -9.61
N ARG A 196 -19.43 -4.01 -8.97
CA ARG A 196 -18.43 -2.95 -9.20
C ARG A 196 -17.13 -3.56 -9.70
N VAL A 197 -16.56 -2.97 -10.73
CA VAL A 197 -15.26 -3.39 -11.26
C VAL A 197 -14.36 -2.17 -11.30
N ASN A 198 -13.28 -2.22 -10.53
CA ASN A 198 -12.20 -1.26 -10.59
C ASN A 198 -11.00 -1.90 -11.29
N GLY A 199 -10.29 -1.13 -12.11
CA GLY A 199 -9.06 -1.58 -12.74
C GLY A 199 -8.16 -0.43 -13.12
N PHE A 200 -6.85 -0.69 -13.20
CA PHE A 200 -5.89 0.27 -13.73
C PHE A 200 -4.73 -0.44 -14.45
N TYR A 201 -4.08 0.31 -15.32
CA TYR A 201 -2.79 0.00 -15.91
C TYR A 201 -1.90 1.23 -15.85
N GLU A 202 -0.62 1.05 -15.54
CA GLU A 202 0.38 2.11 -15.52
C GLU A 202 1.71 1.61 -16.06
N ASP A 203 2.24 2.34 -17.05
CA ASP A 203 3.63 2.26 -17.49
C ASP A 203 4.43 3.29 -16.69
N LEU A 204 5.49 2.82 -16.04
CA LEU A 204 6.28 3.59 -15.10
C LEU A 204 7.59 4.02 -15.72
N ASN A 205 7.77 5.32 -15.86
CA ASN A 205 9.04 5.94 -16.23
C ASN A 205 9.33 7.13 -15.30
N ASN A 206 10.56 7.57 -15.21
CA ASN A 206 10.93 8.78 -14.49
C ASN A 206 12.23 9.38 -15.04
N HIS A 207 12.81 10.35 -14.36
CA HIS A 207 14.05 11.02 -14.73
C HIS A 207 15.32 10.15 -14.59
N ARG A 208 15.23 8.95 -14.03
CA ARG A 208 16.40 8.07 -13.78
C ARG A 208 16.69 7.22 -15.01
N ASP A 209 17.94 7.12 -15.42
CA ASP A 209 18.38 6.55 -16.70
C ASP A 209 17.99 5.09 -16.96
N ALA A 210 17.76 4.31 -15.91
CA ALA A 210 17.46 2.89 -16.06
C ALA A 210 16.09 2.50 -15.50
N PHE A 211 15.35 3.44 -14.89
CA PHE A 211 14.08 3.12 -14.27
C PHE A 211 12.99 2.95 -15.34
N SER A 212 12.32 1.82 -15.28
CA SER A 212 11.10 1.53 -16.02
C SER A 212 10.31 0.46 -15.27
N GLY A 213 9.04 0.31 -15.62
CA GLY A 213 8.23 -0.76 -15.06
C GLY A 213 6.80 -0.68 -15.57
N GLU A 214 6.02 -1.68 -15.22
CA GLU A 214 4.60 -1.71 -15.46
C GLU A 214 3.86 -2.23 -14.23
N ARG A 215 2.67 -1.73 -13.98
CA ARG A 215 1.79 -2.28 -12.97
C ARG A 215 0.34 -2.21 -13.40
N TYR A 216 -0.41 -3.21 -13.01
CA TYR A 216 -1.84 -3.25 -13.26
C TYR A 216 -2.56 -4.06 -12.20
N ALA A 217 -3.85 -3.77 -12.04
CA ALA A 217 -4.72 -4.54 -11.18
C ALA A 217 -6.15 -4.50 -11.68
N VAL A 218 -6.93 -5.50 -11.25
CA VAL A 218 -8.36 -5.56 -11.42
C VAL A 218 -9.01 -6.03 -10.13
N ASN A 219 -10.11 -5.37 -9.75
CA ASN A 219 -10.86 -5.67 -8.54
C ASN A 219 -12.38 -5.71 -8.82
N PRO A 220 -12.93 -6.83 -9.27
CA PRO A 220 -14.37 -7.07 -9.26
C PRO A 220 -14.89 -7.28 -7.83
N THR A 221 -16.02 -6.65 -7.53
CA THR A 221 -16.70 -6.71 -6.24
C THR A 221 -18.20 -6.87 -6.46
N VAL A 222 -18.81 -7.87 -5.84
CA VAL A 222 -20.24 -8.09 -5.86
C VAL A 222 -20.81 -7.82 -4.48
N ALA A 223 -21.89 -7.05 -4.41
CA ALA A 223 -22.67 -6.85 -3.19
C ALA A 223 -24.09 -7.38 -3.38
N ALA A 224 -24.71 -7.84 -2.30
CA ALA A 224 -26.11 -8.23 -2.25
C ALA A 224 -26.73 -7.84 -0.91
N GLU A 225 -27.98 -7.38 -0.96
CA GLU A 225 -28.83 -7.07 0.19
C GLU A 225 -29.90 -8.16 0.33
N LEU A 226 -29.85 -8.93 1.39
CA LEU A 226 -30.72 -10.07 1.68
C LEU A 226 -31.47 -9.77 2.99
N GLY A 227 -32.62 -9.12 2.89
CA GLY A 227 -33.37 -8.65 4.05
C GLY A 227 -32.53 -7.66 4.87
N ASN A 228 -32.25 -7.97 6.13
CA ASN A 228 -31.47 -7.13 7.03
C ASN A 228 -29.96 -7.37 6.95
N THR A 229 -29.47 -8.09 5.96
CA THR A 229 -28.07 -8.44 5.78
C THR A 229 -27.54 -7.91 4.46
N ARG A 230 -26.49 -7.11 4.51
CA ARG A 230 -25.64 -6.76 3.36
C ARG A 230 -24.42 -7.66 3.35
N MET A 231 -24.12 -8.23 2.19
CA MET A 231 -22.92 -9.04 1.98
C MET A 231 -22.14 -8.49 0.78
N GLU A 232 -20.82 -8.60 0.85
CA GLU A 232 -19.95 -8.19 -0.23
C GLU A 232 -18.78 -9.18 -0.38
N LEU A 233 -18.48 -9.54 -1.62
CA LEU A 233 -17.37 -10.39 -2.00
C LEU A 233 -16.54 -9.68 -3.07
N GLY A 234 -15.29 -9.40 -2.78
CA GLY A 234 -14.35 -8.77 -3.69
C GLY A 234 -13.14 -9.69 -3.96
N TYR A 235 -12.69 -9.69 -5.20
CA TYR A 235 -11.44 -10.32 -5.60
C TYR A 235 -10.52 -9.25 -6.16
N GLU A 236 -9.22 -9.33 -5.88
CA GLU A 236 -8.23 -8.42 -6.43
C GLU A 236 -7.03 -9.21 -6.97
N TYR A 237 -6.68 -8.94 -8.21
CA TYR A 237 -5.43 -9.36 -8.83
C TYR A 237 -4.54 -8.14 -9.01
N VAL A 238 -3.30 -8.25 -8.57
CA VAL A 238 -2.29 -7.18 -8.69
C VAL A 238 -1.03 -7.73 -9.30
N ARG A 239 -0.46 -7.03 -10.27
CA ARG A 239 0.87 -7.25 -10.83
C ARG A 239 1.66 -5.95 -10.83
N ASP A 240 2.90 -6.01 -10.39
CA ASP A 240 3.85 -4.89 -10.38
C ASP A 240 5.24 -5.42 -10.72
N SER A 241 5.78 -5.00 -11.86
CA SER A 241 7.12 -5.38 -12.32
C SER A 241 7.89 -4.12 -12.67
N ARG A 242 9.01 -3.88 -12.02
CA ARG A 242 9.80 -2.67 -12.21
C ARG A 242 11.27 -2.86 -11.92
N VAL A 243 12.10 -1.98 -12.48
CA VAL A 243 13.50 -1.89 -12.09
C VAL A 243 13.59 -1.42 -10.62
N ALA A 244 14.31 -2.19 -9.81
CA ALA A 244 14.54 -1.85 -8.41
C ALA A 244 15.62 -0.75 -8.32
N ASP A 245 15.20 0.49 -8.10
CA ASP A 245 16.09 1.66 -7.94
C ASP A 245 16.10 2.10 -6.47
N ARG A 246 17.27 2.04 -5.85
CA ARG A 246 17.48 2.49 -4.45
C ARG A 246 17.90 3.95 -4.32
N GLY A 247 17.85 4.70 -5.42
CA GLY A 247 18.14 6.13 -5.43
C GLY A 247 19.62 6.47 -5.35
N ILE A 248 19.91 7.66 -4.83
CA ILE A 248 21.24 8.29 -4.79
C ILE A 248 21.94 7.97 -3.47
N PRO A 249 23.23 7.56 -3.47
CA PRO A 249 23.99 7.32 -2.24
C PRO A 249 24.26 8.62 -1.48
N SER A 250 24.67 8.47 -0.21
CA SER A 250 25.15 9.60 0.60
C SER A 250 26.45 10.18 0.04
N ALA A 251 26.58 11.51 0.13
CA ALA A 251 27.77 12.23 -0.32
C ALA A 251 29.03 11.86 0.50
N PHE A 252 28.85 11.56 1.78
CA PHE A 252 29.90 11.11 2.72
C PHE A 252 29.26 10.28 3.84
N ALA A 253 30.10 9.64 4.66
CA ALA A 253 29.63 8.91 5.83
C ALA A 253 29.28 9.91 6.95
N GLY A 254 27.98 10.20 7.09
CA GLY A 254 27.50 11.17 8.07
C GLY A 254 27.50 10.65 9.51
N THR A 255 27.38 11.58 10.45
CA THR A 255 27.21 11.34 11.88
C THR A 255 25.95 12.04 12.38
N ILE A 256 25.55 11.82 13.63
CA ILE A 256 24.42 12.55 14.23
C ILE A 256 24.70 14.07 14.27
N ALA A 257 25.94 14.45 14.52
CA ALA A 257 26.37 15.86 14.59
C ALA A 257 26.57 16.51 13.22
N ASP A 258 26.88 15.70 12.19
CA ASP A 258 27.06 16.13 10.79
C ASP A 258 26.37 15.11 9.86
N PRO A 259 25.05 15.21 9.71
CA PRO A 259 24.28 14.26 8.91
C PRO A 259 24.58 14.43 7.42
N ALA A 260 24.89 13.32 6.74
CA ALA A 260 25.13 13.33 5.32
C ALA A 260 23.83 13.56 4.53
N GLY A 261 23.91 14.40 3.50
CA GLY A 261 22.90 14.52 2.46
C GLY A 261 23.14 13.58 1.27
N PRO A 262 22.22 13.52 0.30
CA PRO A 262 22.43 12.79 -0.94
C PRO A 262 23.55 13.43 -1.76
N ALA A 263 24.29 12.62 -2.50
CA ALA A 263 25.34 13.07 -3.39
C ALA A 263 24.75 13.99 -4.49
N ARG A 264 25.41 15.11 -4.75
CA ARG A 264 24.98 16.08 -5.76
C ARG A 264 25.57 15.72 -7.13
N GLY A 265 24.83 16.05 -8.19
CA GLY A 265 25.28 15.84 -9.59
C GLY A 265 24.91 14.46 -10.15
N PHE A 266 24.23 13.61 -9.37
CA PHE A 266 23.87 12.23 -9.76
C PHE A 266 22.34 12.02 -9.80
N ARG A 267 21.59 13.08 -10.13
CA ARG A 267 20.14 13.02 -10.10
C ARG A 267 19.57 11.92 -11.00
N ASP A 268 20.14 11.76 -12.18
CA ASP A 268 19.64 10.87 -13.21
C ASP A 268 20.39 9.52 -13.21
N THR A 269 21.55 9.42 -12.54
CA THR A 269 22.42 8.24 -12.51
C THR A 269 21.76 7.06 -11.76
N PHE A 270 21.76 5.89 -12.38
CA PHE A 270 21.31 4.64 -11.78
C PHE A 270 22.45 3.92 -11.06
N PHE A 271 22.32 3.75 -9.73
CA PHE A 271 23.32 3.08 -8.90
C PHE A 271 23.06 1.59 -8.75
N GLY A 272 22.89 0.89 -9.87
CA GLY A 272 22.57 -0.52 -9.94
C GLY A 272 23.10 -1.18 -11.20
N LYS A 273 22.57 -2.36 -11.51
CA LYS A 273 22.85 -3.10 -12.72
C LYS A 273 21.53 -3.35 -13.47
N ARG A 274 21.35 -2.67 -14.62
CA ARG A 274 20.08 -2.61 -15.37
C ARG A 274 19.45 -3.96 -15.65
N ASP A 275 20.24 -4.94 -16.10
CA ASP A 275 19.82 -6.29 -16.45
C ASP A 275 19.71 -7.26 -15.25
N PHE A 276 19.81 -6.74 -14.03
CA PHE A 276 19.75 -7.52 -12.82
C PHE A 276 18.81 -6.93 -11.76
N ASN A 277 18.75 -5.59 -11.65
CA ASN A 277 17.87 -4.94 -10.68
C ASN A 277 16.41 -5.08 -11.10
N ASP A 278 15.67 -5.87 -10.36
CA ASP A 278 14.27 -6.19 -10.63
C ASP A 278 13.46 -6.31 -9.35
N SER A 279 12.23 -5.87 -9.39
CA SER A 279 11.22 -6.09 -8.37
C SER A 279 9.94 -6.52 -9.04
N ASP A 280 9.58 -7.77 -8.84
CA ASP A 280 8.41 -8.40 -9.40
C ASP A 280 7.47 -8.84 -8.27
N PHE A 281 6.21 -8.45 -8.34
CA PHE A 281 5.19 -8.75 -7.33
C PHE A 281 3.89 -9.17 -7.99
N GLU A 282 3.31 -10.25 -7.49
CA GLU A 282 2.00 -10.75 -7.88
C GLU A 282 1.18 -11.06 -6.64
N ALA A 283 -0.12 -10.71 -6.67
CA ALA A 283 -1.02 -11.00 -5.58
C ALA A 283 -2.42 -11.40 -6.06
N HIS A 284 -3.01 -12.37 -5.37
CA HIS A 284 -4.40 -12.76 -5.44
C HIS A 284 -5.03 -12.56 -4.07
N VAL A 285 -6.01 -11.66 -3.95
CA VAL A 285 -6.64 -11.34 -2.67
C VAL A 285 -8.15 -11.49 -2.79
N LEU A 286 -8.73 -12.35 -1.95
CA LEU A 286 -10.18 -12.50 -1.80
C LEU A 286 -10.59 -11.83 -0.49
N ARG A 287 -11.61 -10.98 -0.53
CA ARG A 287 -12.18 -10.28 0.62
C ARG A 287 -13.68 -10.53 0.69
N PHE A 288 -14.14 -10.83 1.88
CA PHE A 288 -15.56 -10.95 2.20
C PHE A 288 -15.90 -10.04 3.37
N ARG A 289 -17.04 -9.38 3.31
CA ARG A 289 -17.61 -8.65 4.44
C ARG A 289 -19.12 -8.83 4.49
N SER A 290 -19.67 -8.87 5.70
CA SER A 290 -21.11 -8.83 5.89
C SER A 290 -21.48 -7.97 7.09
N GLU A 291 -22.65 -7.35 7.00
CA GLU A 291 -23.28 -6.63 8.07
C GLU A 291 -24.75 -7.06 8.16
N SER A 292 -25.14 -7.59 9.32
CA SER A 292 -26.48 -8.10 9.59
C SER A 292 -27.10 -7.34 10.74
N ARG A 293 -28.21 -6.66 10.53
CA ARG A 293 -29.01 -6.05 11.58
C ARG A 293 -29.92 -7.11 12.18
N LEU A 294 -29.51 -7.68 13.34
CA LEU A 294 -30.25 -8.74 14.00
C LEU A 294 -31.50 -8.20 14.71
N SER A 295 -31.44 -6.96 15.20
CA SER A 295 -32.56 -6.18 15.77
C SER A 295 -32.26 -4.69 15.62
N GLU A 296 -33.18 -3.81 16.06
CA GLU A 296 -32.94 -2.35 16.09
C GLU A 296 -31.69 -1.94 16.87
N ASN A 297 -31.31 -2.75 17.87
CA ASN A 297 -30.22 -2.45 18.79
C ASN A 297 -29.01 -3.39 18.64
N LEU A 298 -29.06 -4.37 17.72
CA LEU A 298 -28.03 -5.41 17.65
C LEU A 298 -27.60 -5.61 16.19
N THR A 299 -26.32 -5.33 15.92
CA THR A 299 -25.70 -5.50 14.60
C THR A 299 -24.54 -6.48 14.69
N PHE A 300 -24.49 -7.44 13.79
CA PHE A 300 -23.40 -8.39 13.65
C PHE A 300 -22.62 -8.14 12.38
N LYS A 301 -21.30 -7.98 12.49
CA LYS A 301 -20.41 -7.71 11.35
C LYS A 301 -19.36 -8.80 11.24
N THR A 302 -19.12 -9.28 10.03
CA THR A 302 -18.01 -10.23 9.76
C THR A 302 -17.15 -9.74 8.60
N GLN A 303 -15.87 -10.07 8.67
CA GLN A 303 -14.93 -9.83 7.59
C GLN A 303 -13.99 -11.03 7.45
N ALA A 304 -13.59 -11.34 6.23
CA ALA A 304 -12.57 -12.32 5.95
C ALA A 304 -11.66 -11.86 4.80
N LEU A 305 -10.41 -12.23 4.89
CA LEU A 305 -9.40 -12.00 3.86
C LEU A 305 -8.61 -13.29 3.65
N TYR A 306 -8.44 -13.68 2.39
CA TYR A 306 -7.43 -14.62 1.96
C TYR A 306 -6.53 -13.96 0.94
N GLY A 307 -5.21 -14.02 1.12
CA GLY A 307 -4.23 -13.47 0.20
C GLY A 307 -3.12 -14.47 -0.10
N ASP A 308 -2.78 -14.60 -1.38
CA ASP A 308 -1.62 -15.34 -1.88
C ASP A 308 -0.71 -14.34 -2.60
N TYR A 309 0.54 -14.28 -2.16
CA TYR A 309 1.51 -13.27 -2.58
C TYR A 309 2.81 -13.93 -3.00
N ASP A 310 3.29 -13.59 -4.20
CA ASP A 310 4.60 -13.96 -4.72
C ASP A 310 5.41 -12.70 -5.03
N LYS A 311 6.61 -12.63 -4.53
CA LYS A 311 7.51 -11.52 -4.74
C LYS A 311 8.92 -12.00 -5.03
N SER A 312 9.52 -11.43 -6.05
CA SER A 312 10.94 -11.55 -6.37
C SER A 312 11.59 -10.16 -6.32
N TYR A 313 12.74 -10.08 -5.70
CA TYR A 313 13.50 -8.84 -5.62
C TYR A 313 14.98 -9.14 -5.79
N SER A 314 15.60 -8.57 -6.80
CA SER A 314 17.03 -8.65 -7.06
C SER A 314 17.62 -7.25 -7.22
N ASN A 315 18.77 -7.02 -6.61
CA ASN A 315 19.38 -5.71 -6.72
C ASN A 315 20.89 -5.71 -6.55
N VAL A 316 21.54 -4.82 -7.29
CA VAL A 316 22.83 -4.22 -6.99
C VAL A 316 22.56 -2.82 -6.48
N PHE A 317 23.24 -2.40 -5.46
CA PHE A 317 22.99 -1.08 -4.85
C PHE A 317 24.27 -0.47 -4.27
N ALA A 318 24.28 0.85 -4.16
CA ALA A 318 25.30 1.58 -3.44
C ALA A 318 25.23 1.26 -1.94
N ALA A 319 26.20 0.51 -1.43
CA ALA A 319 26.27 0.06 -0.04
C ALA A 319 27.11 0.98 0.87
N THR A 320 27.80 1.97 0.28
CA THR A 320 28.59 2.98 0.99
C THR A 320 28.24 4.38 0.54
N ALA A 321 28.67 5.37 1.28
CA ALA A 321 28.81 6.73 0.75
C ALA A 321 29.85 6.78 -0.36
N ILE A 322 29.88 7.89 -1.11
CA ILE A 322 30.95 8.16 -2.10
C ILE A 322 32.27 8.27 -1.37
N GLY A 323 33.26 7.55 -1.88
CA GLY A 323 34.64 7.51 -1.40
C GLY A 323 35.63 7.88 -2.50
N GLY A 324 36.92 7.56 -2.26
CA GLY A 324 38.00 7.90 -3.19
C GLY A 324 38.42 9.35 -3.10
N THR A 325 38.92 9.91 -4.18
CA THR A 325 39.31 11.32 -4.31
C THR A 325 38.38 12.06 -5.29
N ALA A 326 38.41 13.37 -5.30
CA ALA A 326 37.62 14.15 -6.28
C ALA A 326 37.97 13.83 -7.73
N ALA A 327 39.25 13.46 -8.01
CA ALA A 327 39.70 13.05 -9.34
C ALA A 327 39.40 11.59 -9.68
N ALA A 328 39.18 10.74 -8.68
CA ALA A 328 38.89 9.32 -8.83
C ALA A 328 37.86 8.88 -7.76
N PRO A 329 36.61 9.31 -7.87
CA PRO A 329 35.56 8.93 -6.93
C PRO A 329 35.21 7.44 -7.08
N THR A 330 34.86 6.83 -5.97
CA THR A 330 34.50 5.40 -5.91
C THR A 330 33.23 5.19 -5.11
N ILE A 331 32.59 4.02 -5.30
CA ILE A 331 31.43 3.59 -4.54
C ILE A 331 31.53 2.10 -4.20
N GLY A 332 31.21 1.74 -2.96
CA GLY A 332 31.07 0.34 -2.57
C GLY A 332 29.69 -0.16 -2.96
N ILE A 333 29.63 -1.29 -3.68
CA ILE A 333 28.39 -1.93 -4.11
C ILE A 333 28.22 -3.29 -3.46
N GLU A 334 26.97 -3.66 -3.17
CA GLU A 334 26.56 -5.02 -2.74
C GLU A 334 25.41 -5.51 -3.63
N ALA A 335 25.16 -6.82 -3.61
CA ALA A 335 24.09 -7.44 -4.35
C ALA A 335 23.40 -8.55 -3.54
N TYR A 336 22.09 -8.72 -3.74
CA TYR A 336 21.35 -9.86 -3.22
C TYR A 336 20.06 -10.10 -4.00
N ILE A 337 19.51 -11.31 -3.84
CA ILE A 337 18.18 -11.72 -4.30
C ILE A 337 17.36 -12.06 -3.06
N ASP A 338 16.09 -11.64 -3.01
CA ASP A 338 15.21 -11.79 -1.84
C ASP A 338 13.79 -12.22 -2.29
N PRO A 339 13.59 -13.51 -2.68
CA PRO A 339 12.27 -14.01 -3.01
C PRO A 339 11.44 -14.24 -1.75
N THR A 340 10.14 -13.96 -1.85
CA THR A 340 9.18 -14.15 -0.77
C THR A 340 7.87 -14.71 -1.31
N LYS A 341 7.39 -15.79 -0.70
CA LYS A 341 6.04 -16.32 -0.91
C LYS A 341 5.29 -16.26 0.41
N ARG A 342 4.04 -15.80 0.36
CA ARG A 342 3.22 -15.68 1.56
C ARG A 342 1.76 -16.00 1.26
N GLN A 343 1.16 -16.77 2.16
CA GLN A 343 -0.28 -16.94 2.24
C GLN A 343 -0.76 -16.39 3.58
N THR A 344 -1.86 -15.64 3.55
CA THR A 344 -2.45 -15.03 4.73
C THR A 344 -3.95 -15.26 4.70
N TYR A 345 -4.52 -15.63 5.84
CA TYR A 345 -5.97 -15.63 6.05
C TYR A 345 -6.29 -14.92 7.36
N ILE A 346 -7.31 -14.06 7.32
CA ILE A 346 -7.80 -13.31 8.46
C ILE A 346 -9.31 -13.46 8.50
N GLY A 347 -9.86 -13.76 9.66
CA GLY A 347 -11.29 -13.75 9.90
C GLY A 347 -11.58 -12.90 11.13
N GLN A 348 -12.55 -11.99 11.03
CA GLN A 348 -12.97 -11.11 12.10
C GLN A 348 -14.48 -11.13 12.24
N ALA A 349 -14.98 -11.13 13.48
CA ALA A 349 -16.40 -11.02 13.81
C ALA A 349 -16.59 -10.02 14.95
N ASN A 350 -17.58 -9.13 14.80
CA ASN A 350 -17.90 -8.09 15.77
C ASN A 350 -19.42 -8.06 16.00
N LEU A 351 -19.83 -7.91 17.26
CA LEU A 351 -21.20 -7.72 17.68
C LEU A 351 -21.33 -6.35 18.35
N GLU A 352 -22.10 -5.46 17.75
CA GLU A 352 -22.43 -4.13 18.28
C GLU A 352 -23.79 -4.20 18.95
N TRP A 353 -23.86 -3.86 20.22
CA TRP A 353 -25.10 -3.88 20.98
C TRP A 353 -25.34 -2.53 21.66
N ARG A 354 -26.45 -1.87 21.29
CA ARG A 354 -26.92 -0.62 21.89
C ARG A 354 -27.93 -0.93 22.98
N ILE A 355 -27.69 -0.45 24.18
CA ILE A 355 -28.60 -0.62 25.33
C ILE A 355 -28.74 0.70 26.06
N SER A 356 -29.93 0.93 26.65
CA SER A 356 -30.20 2.11 27.46
C SER A 356 -30.47 1.70 28.91
N THR A 357 -29.85 2.39 29.86
CA THR A 357 -30.11 2.24 31.28
C THR A 357 -30.52 3.58 31.87
N GLY A 358 -31.83 3.82 31.97
CA GLY A 358 -32.37 5.11 32.32
C GLY A 358 -32.09 6.17 31.26
N SER A 359 -31.37 7.22 31.61
CA SER A 359 -30.95 8.27 30.67
C SER A 359 -29.59 8.03 30.01
N PHE A 360 -28.94 6.90 30.30
CA PHE A 360 -27.63 6.55 29.71
C PHE A 360 -27.81 5.62 28.53
N GLU A 361 -27.15 5.97 27.43
CA GLU A 361 -27.00 5.10 26.27
C GLU A 361 -25.62 4.48 26.28
N HIS A 362 -25.56 3.16 26.05
CA HIS A 362 -24.32 2.39 25.98
C HIS A 362 -24.22 1.73 24.61
N LEU A 363 -23.04 1.79 24.02
CA LEU A 363 -22.65 0.97 22.86
C LEU A 363 -21.61 -0.05 23.33
N LEU A 364 -22.02 -1.31 23.35
CA LEU A 364 -21.13 -2.42 23.70
C LEU A 364 -20.65 -3.08 22.42
N LEU A 365 -19.33 -3.30 22.34
CA LEU A 365 -18.67 -4.00 21.24
C LEU A 365 -18.03 -5.28 21.77
N PHE A 366 -18.39 -6.41 21.16
CA PHE A 366 -17.75 -7.71 21.39
C PHE A 366 -17.17 -8.17 20.06
N GLY A 367 -15.90 -8.55 20.04
CA GLY A 367 -15.29 -8.96 18.78
C GLY A 367 -14.16 -9.95 18.97
N GLY A 368 -13.80 -10.60 17.88
CA GLY A 368 -12.66 -11.50 17.84
C GLY A 368 -12.08 -11.59 16.45
N GLU A 369 -10.80 -11.88 16.38
CA GLU A 369 -10.04 -12.05 15.14
C GLU A 369 -9.21 -13.32 15.21
N ILE A 370 -9.19 -14.05 14.11
CA ILE A 370 -8.26 -15.15 13.87
C ILE A 370 -7.39 -14.77 12.67
N THR A 371 -6.09 -14.97 12.81
CA THR A 371 -5.13 -14.72 11.73
C THR A 371 -4.22 -15.92 11.58
N GLY A 372 -4.04 -16.38 10.35
CA GLY A 372 -3.02 -17.36 10.02
C GLY A 372 -2.16 -16.87 8.86
N GLN A 373 -0.88 -17.16 8.96
CA GLN A 373 0.10 -16.75 7.96
C GLN A 373 1.14 -17.84 7.77
N ASN A 374 1.37 -18.22 6.51
CA ASN A 374 2.48 -19.05 6.10
C ASN A 374 3.39 -18.23 5.19
N SER A 375 4.64 -18.06 5.57
CA SER A 375 5.60 -17.23 4.85
C SER A 375 6.90 -17.96 4.64
N ARG A 376 7.42 -17.90 3.40
CA ARG A 376 8.78 -18.31 3.05
C ARG A 376 9.51 -17.12 2.49
N ASN A 377 10.59 -16.72 3.14
CA ASN A 377 11.47 -15.65 2.70
C ASN A 377 12.91 -16.18 2.60
N GLU A 378 13.56 -15.90 1.49
CA GLU A 378 14.95 -16.23 1.29
C GLU A 378 15.75 -14.95 1.02
N ARG A 379 17.02 -14.94 1.41
CA ARG A 379 18.01 -13.98 0.96
C ARG A 379 19.22 -14.71 0.47
N ILE A 380 19.59 -14.49 -0.77
CA ILE A 380 20.77 -15.05 -1.41
C ILE A 380 21.71 -13.88 -1.70
N ASN A 381 22.81 -13.82 -0.95
CA ASN A 381 23.78 -12.72 -1.11
C ASN A 381 24.68 -12.98 -2.32
N GLY A 382 25.00 -11.91 -3.04
CA GLY A 382 25.98 -11.91 -4.12
C GLY A 382 27.41 -11.75 -3.59
N PHE A 383 28.35 -12.37 -4.27
CA PHE A 383 29.77 -12.27 -4.01
C PHE A 383 30.50 -11.81 -5.26
N PHE A 384 31.54 -11.01 -5.10
CA PHE A 384 32.38 -10.52 -6.19
C PHE A 384 33.68 -11.35 -6.35
N SER A 385 33.68 -12.58 -5.84
CA SER A 385 34.74 -13.56 -6.02
C SER A 385 34.13 -14.95 -6.26
N PRO A 386 34.56 -15.71 -7.27
CA PRO A 386 34.04 -17.05 -7.53
C PRO A 386 34.53 -18.10 -6.54
N THR A 387 35.64 -17.83 -5.84
CA THR A 387 36.35 -18.84 -5.03
C THR A 387 36.29 -18.59 -3.54
N VAL A 388 36.10 -17.31 -3.12
CA VAL A 388 36.09 -16.93 -1.71
C VAL A 388 34.74 -16.31 -1.35
N LEU A 389 33.90 -17.12 -0.76
CA LEU A 389 32.51 -16.73 -0.36
C LEU A 389 32.51 -16.27 1.10
N SER A 390 33.24 -15.22 1.40
CA SER A 390 33.33 -14.61 2.74
C SER A 390 32.60 -13.26 2.77
N SER A 391 32.29 -12.79 3.96
CA SER A 391 31.68 -11.47 4.15
C SER A 391 32.53 -10.33 3.53
N ALA A 392 33.83 -10.49 3.46
CA ALA A 392 34.74 -9.53 2.82
C ALA A 392 34.51 -9.37 1.31
N ASN A 393 34.04 -10.43 0.64
CA ASN A 393 33.79 -10.43 -0.81
C ASN A 393 32.32 -10.18 -1.19
N ARG A 394 31.46 -9.84 -0.24
CA ARG A 394 30.08 -9.39 -0.50
C ARG A 394 30.04 -7.96 -1.04
N ARG A 395 31.09 -7.19 -0.81
CA ARG A 395 31.21 -5.80 -1.29
C ARG A 395 32.34 -5.70 -2.31
N SER A 396 32.08 -4.96 -3.39
CA SER A 396 33.09 -4.52 -4.34
C SER A 396 33.15 -3.01 -4.35
N THR A 397 34.36 -2.43 -4.40
CA THR A 397 34.54 -1.00 -4.61
C THR A 397 34.81 -0.77 -6.10
N VAL A 398 33.97 0.02 -6.75
CA VAL A 398 34.06 0.35 -8.18
C VAL A 398 34.26 1.83 -8.39
N ALA A 399 34.82 2.22 -9.54
CA ALA A 399 34.86 3.61 -9.95
C ALA A 399 33.43 4.15 -10.10
N LEU A 400 33.24 5.38 -9.66
CA LEU A 400 31.94 6.08 -9.82
C LEU A 400 31.86 6.59 -11.27
N THR A 401 31.32 5.76 -12.14
CA THR A 401 31.07 6.05 -13.56
C THR A 401 29.57 6.05 -13.81
N ASP A 402 29.14 6.62 -14.93
CA ASP A 402 27.75 6.62 -15.37
C ASP A 402 27.66 6.03 -16.79
N PRO A 403 27.06 4.82 -16.97
CA PRO A 403 26.59 3.88 -15.92
C PRO A 403 27.72 3.24 -15.10
N LEU A 404 27.38 2.67 -13.95
CA LEU A 404 28.32 1.90 -13.14
C LEU A 404 28.81 0.63 -13.87
N ILE A 405 30.11 0.36 -13.79
CA ILE A 405 30.71 -0.89 -14.27
C ILE A 405 30.69 -1.91 -13.13
N VAL A 406 29.70 -2.77 -13.12
CA VAL A 406 29.49 -3.79 -12.08
C VAL A 406 30.28 -5.07 -12.45
N PRO A 407 31.20 -5.54 -11.58
CA PRO A 407 31.90 -6.80 -11.78
C PRO A 407 30.94 -8.01 -11.82
N PRO A 408 31.39 -9.18 -12.30
CA PRO A 408 30.62 -10.42 -12.20
C PRO A 408 30.19 -10.72 -10.77
N ILE A 409 28.94 -11.13 -10.60
CA ILE A 409 28.33 -11.47 -9.31
C ILE A 409 28.07 -12.98 -9.27
N PHE A 410 28.46 -13.62 -8.18
CA PHE A 410 28.32 -15.05 -7.97
C PHE A 410 27.31 -15.30 -6.85
N PHE A 411 26.28 -16.07 -7.13
CA PHE A 411 25.26 -16.49 -6.18
C PHE A 411 25.41 -17.95 -5.87
N VAL A 412 25.41 -18.30 -4.58
CA VAL A 412 25.52 -19.69 -4.14
C VAL A 412 24.29 -20.03 -3.32
N SER A 413 23.57 -21.06 -3.76
CA SER A 413 22.41 -21.60 -3.05
C SER A 413 22.85 -22.37 -1.80
N GLY A 414 22.05 -22.30 -0.74
CA GLY A 414 22.26 -23.02 0.50
C GLY A 414 23.01 -22.25 1.59
N PRO A 415 23.21 -22.86 2.76
CA PRO A 415 23.81 -22.21 3.93
C PRO A 415 25.34 -22.13 3.79
N THR A 416 25.84 -21.38 2.85
CA THR A 416 27.27 -21.10 2.71
C THR A 416 27.65 -19.95 3.64
N GLY A 417 28.17 -20.29 4.80
CA GLY A 417 28.54 -19.29 5.81
C GLY A 417 27.33 -18.55 6.36
N ASN A 418 27.55 -17.47 7.09
CA ASN A 418 26.49 -16.64 7.73
C ASN A 418 25.79 -15.66 6.78
N SER A 419 25.86 -15.84 5.46
CA SER A 419 25.42 -14.81 4.51
C SER A 419 24.05 -15.03 3.89
N ASN A 420 23.60 -16.28 3.75
CA ASN A 420 22.28 -16.58 3.20
C ASN A 420 21.25 -16.81 4.29
N ARG A 421 20.02 -16.37 4.04
CA ARG A 421 18.89 -16.57 4.95
C ARG A 421 17.81 -17.36 4.23
N ASN A 422 17.27 -18.37 4.87
CA ASN A 422 16.06 -19.06 4.47
C ASN A 422 15.18 -19.17 5.71
N VAL A 423 14.08 -18.42 5.70
CA VAL A 423 13.15 -18.34 6.84
C VAL A 423 11.80 -18.85 6.40
N ARG A 424 11.28 -19.83 7.12
CA ARG A 424 9.87 -20.22 7.08
C ARG A 424 9.23 -19.77 8.39
N SER A 425 8.13 -19.09 8.31
CA SER A 425 7.37 -18.71 9.51
C SER A 425 5.91 -19.04 9.31
N ASN A 426 5.36 -19.73 10.29
CA ASN A 426 3.93 -19.93 10.46
C ASN A 426 3.50 -19.07 11.65
N LEU A 427 2.43 -18.34 11.49
CA LEU A 427 1.82 -17.56 12.54
C LEU A 427 0.35 -17.94 12.62
N ASP A 428 -0.07 -18.34 13.82
CA ASP A 428 -1.49 -18.46 14.14
C ASP A 428 -1.75 -17.57 15.36
N GLN A 429 -2.73 -16.70 15.25
CA GLN A 429 -3.08 -15.74 16.30
C GLN A 429 -4.59 -15.70 16.47
N VAL A 430 -5.03 -15.64 17.72
CA VAL A 430 -6.41 -15.36 18.11
C VAL A 430 -6.38 -14.15 19.03
N SER A 431 -7.29 -13.20 18.81
CA SER A 431 -7.50 -12.05 19.68
C SER A 431 -8.99 -11.79 19.86
N ALA A 432 -9.37 -11.23 21.01
CA ALA A 432 -10.75 -10.92 21.38
C ALA A 432 -10.81 -9.57 22.10
#